data_36f9641e67ced19d42687e8ee13dd004
#
_entry.id   36f9641e67ced19d42687e8ee13dd004
#
_cell.length_a   1.000
_cell.length_b   1.000
_cell.length_c   1.000
_cell.angle_alpha   90.00
_cell.angle_beta   90.00
_cell.angle_gamma   90.00
#
_symmetry.space_group_name_H-M   'P 1'
#
loop_
_entity.id
_entity.type
_entity.pdbx_description
1 polymer ?
#
loop_
_entity_poly.entity_id
_entity_poly.type
_entity_poly.pdbx_seq_one_letter_code
_entity_poly.pdbx_strand_id
1 'polypeptide(L)'
;MKHKLSKIVVAVLTVAFFIGVNITSTSANGRQYGGDYSKYQPSLYNNTGKDSFGISQIGGSVNGYIYDQATYSSHMNQGKARGWHMHTYIWDQTGSNQYQTQAMLNYFLARIQAPYNSIVALDYEAGASWNIEANTDNILLGMRMIKQAGFTPMLYSYRPYLLAHVDVNRVLQEFPNSLWVAGYQSGLSVWPNYHYFPSMNGVALWQYSDYGGQQDMNVDLTGITNNGYTQNKQTAPKPAQSVKQPNPNQKAEVITRNSVWKDNMGDVWHAESGTFTSNTWLHLRWGAKPYSSTIAYVGPGTVIKYDAWSRHDGFVYLRQPREHGQYGYIACRDARTGESYGTFK
;
A
#
# COMPACT_ATOMS: atom_id res chain seq x y z
N MET A 1 -7.78 -9.81 -84.22
CA MET A 1 -7.72 -8.83 -83.17
C MET A 1 -7.51 -9.53 -81.81
N LYS A 2 -6.29 -9.46 -81.26
CA LYS A 2 -5.91 -10.17 -80.02
C LYS A 2 -5.92 -9.15 -78.87
N HIS A 3 -6.82 -9.33 -77.93
CA HIS A 3 -6.82 -8.52 -76.70
C HIS A 3 -5.83 -9.10 -75.65
N LYS A 4 -4.82 -8.32 -75.33
CA LYS A 4 -3.91 -8.62 -74.20
C LYS A 4 -4.57 -8.19 -72.87
N LEU A 5 -4.85 -9.16 -71.99
CA LEU A 5 -5.18 -8.86 -70.58
C LEU A 5 -3.87 -8.62 -69.83
N SER A 6 -3.76 -7.43 -69.27
CA SER A 6 -2.70 -7.07 -68.31
C SER A 6 -3.06 -7.59 -66.94
N LYS A 7 -2.19 -8.41 -66.34
CA LYS A 7 -2.33 -8.88 -64.95
C LYS A 7 -1.67 -7.85 -64.03
N ILE A 8 -2.49 -7.18 -63.21
CA ILE A 8 -1.99 -6.35 -62.11
C ILE A 8 -1.72 -7.29 -60.95
N VAL A 9 -0.44 -7.40 -60.56
CA VAL A 9 -0.01 -8.10 -59.35
C VAL A 9 -0.04 -7.05 -58.21
N VAL A 10 -1.00 -7.20 -57.30
CA VAL A 10 -1.02 -6.44 -56.05
C VAL A 10 -0.13 -7.17 -55.05
N ALA A 11 1.04 -6.58 -54.77
CA ALA A 11 1.90 -7.06 -53.68
C ALA A 11 1.35 -6.54 -52.35
N VAL A 12 0.78 -7.45 -51.53
CA VAL A 12 0.40 -7.17 -50.17
C VAL A 12 1.65 -7.27 -49.28
N LEU A 13 2.20 -6.13 -48.84
CA LEU A 13 3.25 -6.11 -47.81
C LEU A 13 2.63 -6.42 -46.48
N THR A 14 2.80 -7.62 -45.95
CA THR A 14 2.49 -7.98 -44.60
C THR A 14 3.64 -7.51 -43.71
N VAL A 15 3.45 -6.38 -42.99
CA VAL A 15 4.36 -5.95 -41.93
C VAL A 15 4.07 -6.79 -40.69
N ALA A 16 4.91 -7.79 -40.47
CA ALA A 16 4.88 -8.53 -39.21
C ALA A 16 5.46 -7.67 -38.08
N PHE A 17 4.60 -7.15 -37.22
CA PHE A 17 5.03 -6.57 -35.95
C PHE A 17 5.49 -7.71 -35.04
N PHE A 18 6.79 -7.93 -34.95
CA PHE A 18 7.36 -8.74 -33.89
C PHE A 18 7.28 -7.94 -32.59
N ILE A 19 6.24 -8.17 -31.77
CA ILE A 19 6.25 -7.80 -30.37
C ILE A 19 7.27 -8.73 -29.72
N GLY A 20 8.46 -8.21 -29.50
CA GLY A 20 9.49 -8.90 -28.72
C GLY A 20 8.98 -9.04 -27.27
N VAL A 21 8.37 -10.18 -26.97
CA VAL A 21 8.18 -10.60 -25.58
C VAL A 21 9.59 -10.87 -25.05
N ASN A 22 10.15 -9.93 -24.31
CA ASN A 22 11.32 -10.19 -23.49
C ASN A 22 10.92 -11.23 -22.44
N ILE A 23 11.03 -12.50 -22.77
CA ILE A 23 11.07 -13.57 -21.79
C ILE A 23 12.42 -13.40 -21.11
N THR A 24 12.45 -12.64 -20.01
CA THR A 24 13.57 -12.72 -19.10
C THR A 24 13.62 -14.16 -18.63
N SER A 25 14.60 -14.90 -19.12
CA SER A 25 14.95 -16.22 -18.61
C SER A 25 15.18 -16.05 -17.11
N THR A 26 14.23 -16.51 -16.31
CA THR A 26 14.49 -16.75 -14.90
C THR A 26 15.63 -17.73 -14.84
N SER A 27 16.81 -17.26 -14.47
CA SER A 27 17.95 -18.08 -14.06
C SER A 27 17.41 -19.20 -13.19
N ALA A 28 17.80 -20.43 -13.48
CA ALA A 28 17.54 -21.60 -12.64
C ALA A 28 18.39 -21.50 -11.34
N ASN A 29 18.27 -20.39 -10.63
CA ASN A 29 18.68 -20.31 -9.24
C ASN A 29 17.67 -21.15 -8.46
N GLY A 30 18.15 -22.12 -7.70
CA GLY A 30 17.33 -22.98 -6.88
C GLY A 30 16.40 -22.14 -5.98
N ARG A 31 15.27 -22.72 -5.58
CA ARG A 31 14.32 -22.10 -4.67
C ARG A 31 15.02 -21.51 -3.46
N GLN A 32 14.64 -20.30 -3.05
CA GLN A 32 15.12 -19.67 -1.82
C GLN A 32 14.16 -19.98 -0.67
N TYR A 33 14.72 -20.16 0.52
CA TYR A 33 13.99 -20.46 1.75
C TYR A 33 14.28 -19.40 2.79
N GLY A 34 13.34 -19.19 3.71
CA GLY A 34 13.49 -18.26 4.81
C GLY A 34 12.32 -18.32 5.77
N GLY A 35 12.39 -17.52 6.82
CA GLY A 35 11.31 -17.40 7.80
C GLY A 35 10.70 -16.01 7.77
N ASP A 36 9.49 -15.89 8.33
CA ASP A 36 8.98 -14.62 8.76
C ASP A 36 8.92 -14.53 10.28
N TYR A 37 9.05 -13.32 10.80
CA TYR A 37 9.43 -13.08 12.18
C TYR A 37 8.64 -11.94 12.79
N SER A 38 8.21 -12.15 14.05
CA SER A 38 7.51 -11.12 14.84
C SER A 38 8.05 -11.08 16.28
N LYS A 39 7.24 -10.63 17.22
CA LYS A 39 7.57 -10.63 18.66
C LYS A 39 7.75 -12.04 19.24
N TYR A 40 7.24 -13.05 18.58
CA TYR A 40 7.30 -14.43 19.07
C TYR A 40 8.66 -15.09 18.84
N GLN A 41 9.43 -14.56 17.90
CA GLN A 41 10.79 -15.02 17.61
C GLN A 41 11.81 -13.96 18.04
N PRO A 42 12.54 -14.15 19.14
CA PRO A 42 13.54 -13.18 19.59
C PRO A 42 14.78 -13.14 18.68
N SER A 43 14.98 -14.18 17.86
CA SER A 43 16.12 -14.32 16.95
C SER A 43 15.69 -14.95 15.63
N LEU A 44 16.48 -14.73 14.58
CA LEU A 44 16.31 -15.42 13.32
C LEU A 44 16.79 -16.87 13.43
N TYR A 45 16.08 -17.80 12.81
CA TYR A 45 16.42 -19.20 12.75
C TYR A 45 16.77 -19.61 11.31
N ASN A 46 17.73 -20.51 11.15
CA ASN A 46 18.08 -21.12 9.85
C ASN A 46 17.55 -22.55 9.85
N ASN A 47 16.25 -22.70 9.67
CA ASN A 47 15.56 -23.97 9.86
C ASN A 47 15.91 -25.02 8.81
N THR A 48 16.10 -24.59 7.55
CA THR A 48 16.49 -25.49 6.46
C THR A 48 17.99 -25.72 6.37
N GLY A 49 18.81 -24.96 7.09
CA GLY A 49 20.27 -24.87 6.89
C GLY A 49 20.65 -24.12 5.59
N LYS A 50 19.67 -23.70 4.80
CA LYS A 50 19.84 -22.99 3.51
C LYS A 50 19.01 -21.72 3.43
N ASP A 51 18.50 -21.21 4.56
CA ASP A 51 17.71 -19.99 4.59
C ASP A 51 18.57 -18.81 4.15
N SER A 52 18.05 -18.00 3.26
CA SER A 52 18.76 -16.89 2.62
C SER A 52 18.00 -15.57 2.70
N PHE A 53 16.76 -15.59 3.20
CA PHE A 53 15.98 -14.38 3.42
C PHE A 53 15.19 -14.44 4.73
N GLY A 54 14.74 -13.28 5.18
CA GLY A 54 13.80 -13.14 6.28
C GLY A 54 12.82 -12.00 6.02
N ILE A 55 11.60 -12.13 6.51
CA ILE A 55 10.57 -11.09 6.43
C ILE A 55 10.18 -10.74 7.86
N SER A 56 10.44 -9.51 8.32
CA SER A 56 10.20 -9.13 9.71
C SER A 56 9.06 -8.13 9.85
N GLN A 57 8.22 -8.34 10.86
CA GLN A 57 7.16 -7.42 11.23
C GLN A 57 7.76 -6.12 11.76
N ILE A 58 7.42 -4.98 11.12
CA ILE A 58 7.79 -3.66 11.64
C ILE A 58 6.80 -3.15 12.69
N GLY A 59 5.56 -3.62 12.63
CA GLY A 59 4.44 -3.22 13.46
C GLY A 59 3.13 -3.44 12.74
N GLY A 60 2.11 -2.69 13.07
CA GLY A 60 0.83 -2.79 12.40
C GLY A 60 -0.24 -1.85 12.92
N SER A 61 -1.46 -2.06 12.44
CA SER A 61 -2.66 -1.37 12.90
C SER A 61 -3.72 -2.36 13.32
N VAL A 62 -4.27 -2.16 14.51
CA VAL A 62 -5.40 -2.92 15.04
C VAL A 62 -6.46 -1.93 15.53
N ASN A 63 -7.67 -1.99 14.97
CA ASN A 63 -8.77 -1.06 15.31
C ASN A 63 -8.37 0.43 15.21
N GLY A 64 -7.50 0.76 14.23
CA GLY A 64 -6.99 2.12 14.03
C GLY A 64 -5.85 2.53 14.98
N TYR A 65 -5.45 1.67 15.90
CA TYR A 65 -4.28 1.89 16.76
C TYR A 65 -3.02 1.34 16.11
N ILE A 66 -2.03 2.21 15.87
CA ILE A 66 -0.72 1.85 15.29
C ILE A 66 0.22 1.45 16.41
N TYR A 67 0.94 0.32 16.24
CA TYR A 67 1.93 -0.16 17.20
C TYR A 67 3.22 -0.58 16.51
N ASP A 68 4.35 -0.33 17.16
CA ASP A 68 5.67 -0.77 16.71
C ASP A 68 5.98 -2.19 17.18
N GLN A 69 6.76 -2.94 16.38
CA GLN A 69 7.27 -4.25 16.76
C GLN A 69 8.69 -4.12 17.31
N ALA A 70 8.86 -4.41 18.60
CA ALA A 70 10.13 -4.21 19.31
C ALA A 70 11.30 -5.04 18.75
N THR A 71 11.01 -6.21 18.16
CA THR A 71 12.03 -7.12 17.60
C THR A 71 12.52 -6.72 16.22
N TYR A 72 11.83 -5.82 15.50
CA TYR A 72 12.11 -5.50 14.11
C TYR A 72 13.57 -5.13 13.84
N SER A 73 14.10 -4.11 14.53
CA SER A 73 15.47 -3.67 14.31
C SER A 73 16.51 -4.75 14.63
N SER A 74 16.25 -5.59 15.65
CA SER A 74 17.11 -6.72 15.98
C SER A 74 17.12 -7.75 14.84
N HIS A 75 15.95 -8.11 14.29
CA HIS A 75 15.86 -9.04 13.16
C HIS A 75 16.59 -8.51 11.93
N MET A 76 16.39 -7.23 11.57
CA MET A 76 17.06 -6.60 10.43
C MET A 76 18.59 -6.66 10.57
N ASN A 77 19.13 -6.37 11.77
CA ASN A 77 20.54 -6.43 12.04
C ASN A 77 21.09 -7.87 12.00
N GLN A 78 20.39 -8.83 12.57
CA GLN A 78 20.76 -10.24 12.52
C GLN A 78 20.81 -10.79 11.09
N GLY A 79 19.78 -10.46 10.27
CA GLY A 79 19.75 -10.87 8.87
C GLY A 79 20.88 -10.26 8.07
N LYS A 80 21.14 -8.96 8.24
CA LYS A 80 22.28 -8.27 7.62
C LYS A 80 23.62 -8.93 7.98
N ALA A 81 23.82 -9.26 9.26
CA ALA A 81 25.04 -9.94 9.72
C ALA A 81 25.23 -11.35 9.11
N ARG A 82 24.12 -12.02 8.74
CA ARG A 82 24.14 -13.32 8.06
C ARG A 82 24.23 -13.24 6.54
N GLY A 83 24.17 -12.03 5.96
CA GLY A 83 24.08 -11.82 4.52
C GLY A 83 22.73 -12.24 3.93
N TRP A 84 21.67 -12.28 4.73
CA TRP A 84 20.33 -12.60 4.28
C TRP A 84 19.64 -11.40 3.64
N HIS A 85 18.74 -11.66 2.70
CA HIS A 85 17.84 -10.67 2.13
C HIS A 85 16.69 -10.40 3.12
N MET A 86 16.75 -9.27 3.81
CA MET A 86 15.74 -8.90 4.80
C MET A 86 14.63 -8.05 4.17
N HIS A 87 13.40 -8.41 4.45
CA HIS A 87 12.18 -7.78 3.98
C HIS A 87 11.31 -7.36 5.17
N THR A 88 10.20 -6.69 4.89
CA THR A 88 9.33 -6.15 5.92
C THR A 88 7.88 -6.57 5.67
N TYR A 89 7.13 -6.84 6.74
CA TYR A 89 5.68 -6.88 6.66
C TYR A 89 5.04 -5.97 7.72
N ILE A 90 3.80 -5.58 7.47
CA ILE A 90 3.00 -4.69 8.29
C ILE A 90 1.68 -5.40 8.55
N TRP A 91 1.33 -5.66 9.82
CA TRP A 91 0.02 -6.18 10.19
C TRP A 91 -1.06 -5.17 9.85
N ASP A 92 -1.94 -5.52 8.92
CA ASP A 92 -2.94 -4.62 8.36
C ASP A 92 -4.36 -5.06 8.74
N GLN A 93 -4.84 -4.58 9.87
CA GLN A 93 -6.23 -4.76 10.30
C GLN A 93 -7.06 -3.50 10.06
N THR A 94 -6.83 -2.81 8.94
CA THR A 94 -7.56 -1.59 8.58
C THR A 94 -8.86 -1.86 7.82
N GLY A 95 -9.06 -3.08 7.37
CA GLY A 95 -10.26 -3.50 6.63
C GLY A 95 -10.45 -2.70 5.34
N SER A 96 -11.56 -1.98 5.23
CA SER A 96 -11.85 -1.07 4.11
C SER A 96 -11.57 0.40 4.42
N ASN A 97 -10.91 0.71 5.55
CA ASN A 97 -10.69 2.07 5.99
C ASN A 97 -9.40 2.66 5.41
N GLN A 98 -9.52 3.31 4.27
CA GLN A 98 -8.39 3.91 3.54
C GLN A 98 -7.60 4.93 4.37
N TYR A 99 -8.26 5.65 5.27
CA TYR A 99 -7.57 6.59 6.15
C TYR A 99 -6.64 5.88 7.12
N GLN A 100 -7.10 4.79 7.75
CA GLN A 100 -6.26 4.00 8.66
C GLN A 100 -5.08 3.38 7.91
N THR A 101 -5.29 2.88 6.70
CA THR A 101 -4.22 2.37 5.84
C THR A 101 -3.19 3.45 5.50
N GLN A 102 -3.64 4.65 5.11
CA GLN A 102 -2.74 5.78 4.83
C GLN A 102 -1.96 6.20 6.09
N ALA A 103 -2.64 6.32 7.24
CA ALA A 103 -1.99 6.68 8.50
C ALA A 103 -0.92 5.64 8.90
N MET A 104 -1.25 4.36 8.82
CA MET A 104 -0.34 3.25 9.09
C MET A 104 0.88 3.25 8.15
N LEU A 105 0.66 3.38 6.86
CA LEU A 105 1.74 3.37 5.88
C LEU A 105 2.61 4.63 5.94
N ASN A 106 2.05 5.81 6.14
CA ASN A 106 2.82 7.02 6.37
C ASN A 106 3.71 6.91 7.62
N TYR A 107 3.23 6.21 8.65
CA TYR A 107 4.02 5.96 9.85
C TYR A 107 5.18 5.00 9.59
N PHE A 108 4.95 3.85 8.91
CA PHE A 108 5.94 2.80 8.76
C PHE A 108 6.90 2.98 7.59
N LEU A 109 6.46 3.48 6.41
CA LEU A 109 7.30 3.51 5.21
C LEU A 109 8.61 4.29 5.39
N ALA A 110 8.59 5.37 6.18
CA ALA A 110 9.79 6.14 6.52
C ALA A 110 10.73 5.44 7.53
N ARG A 111 10.29 4.34 8.16
CA ARG A 111 11.00 3.60 9.21
C ARG A 111 11.55 2.25 8.76
N ILE A 112 11.29 1.87 7.52
CA ILE A 112 11.75 0.60 6.96
C ILE A 112 13.28 0.60 6.89
N GLN A 113 13.90 -0.46 7.43
CA GLN A 113 15.35 -0.63 7.46
C GLN A 113 15.87 -1.55 6.34
N ALA A 114 14.99 -2.13 5.55
CA ALA A 114 15.34 -2.91 4.36
C ALA A 114 15.73 -1.98 3.20
N PRO A 115 16.55 -2.43 2.24
CA PRO A 115 16.92 -1.65 1.06
C PRO A 115 15.68 -1.25 0.22
N TYR A 116 15.81 -0.17 -0.55
CA TYR A 116 14.82 0.14 -1.58
C TYR A 116 14.63 -1.05 -2.53
N ASN A 117 13.43 -1.17 -3.09
CA ASN A 117 12.96 -2.29 -3.88
C ASN A 117 12.85 -3.63 -3.13
N SER A 118 13.18 -3.72 -1.85
CA SER A 118 12.85 -4.90 -1.05
C SER A 118 11.34 -5.04 -0.86
N ILE A 119 10.89 -6.22 -0.45
CA ILE A 119 9.47 -6.48 -0.22
C ILE A 119 8.98 -5.69 0.99
N VAL A 120 7.79 -5.09 0.85
CA VAL A 120 6.95 -4.63 1.95
C VAL A 120 5.57 -5.25 1.75
N ALA A 121 5.19 -6.14 2.65
CA ALA A 121 3.91 -6.85 2.56
C ALA A 121 2.86 -6.24 3.50
N LEU A 122 1.62 -6.14 3.00
CA LEU A 122 0.44 -5.94 3.82
C LEU A 122 -0.04 -7.32 4.28
N ASP A 123 -0.02 -7.54 5.59
CA ASP A 123 -0.50 -8.76 6.24
C ASP A 123 -1.98 -8.58 6.57
N TYR A 124 -2.83 -8.98 5.62
CA TYR A 124 -4.28 -8.74 5.63
C TYR A 124 -5.05 -10.03 5.87
N GLU A 125 -5.20 -10.42 7.14
CA GLU A 125 -5.85 -11.67 7.54
C GLU A 125 -6.90 -11.49 8.65
N ALA A 126 -7.16 -10.24 9.03
CA ALA A 126 -8.18 -9.88 10.00
C ALA A 126 -8.76 -8.49 9.72
N GLY A 127 -9.98 -8.22 10.21
CA GLY A 127 -10.59 -6.88 10.17
C GLY A 127 -11.22 -6.48 8.83
N ALA A 128 -11.30 -7.38 7.85
CA ALA A 128 -11.99 -7.10 6.60
C ALA A 128 -13.47 -6.74 6.83
N SER A 129 -13.96 -5.80 6.06
CA SER A 129 -15.40 -5.53 5.99
C SER A 129 -16.11 -6.58 5.14
N TRP A 130 -17.44 -6.57 5.15
CA TRP A 130 -18.27 -7.42 4.26
C TRP A 130 -18.26 -6.93 2.80
N ASN A 131 -17.70 -5.75 2.52
CA ASN A 131 -17.66 -5.17 1.18
C ASN A 131 -16.30 -5.50 0.53
N ILE A 132 -16.29 -6.53 -0.33
CA ILE A 132 -15.10 -7.01 -1.05
C ILE A 132 -14.46 -5.88 -1.87
N GLU A 133 -15.26 -5.07 -2.58
CA GLU A 133 -14.75 -3.97 -3.40
C GLU A 133 -14.03 -2.92 -2.55
N ALA A 134 -14.64 -2.52 -1.44
CA ALA A 134 -14.03 -1.53 -0.56
C ALA A 134 -12.77 -2.04 0.13
N ASN A 135 -12.70 -3.32 0.50
CA ASN A 135 -11.49 -3.95 1.00
C ASN A 135 -10.40 -3.96 -0.07
N THR A 136 -10.76 -4.36 -1.29
CA THR A 136 -9.82 -4.44 -2.43
C THR A 136 -9.29 -3.05 -2.80
N ASP A 137 -10.13 -2.03 -2.84
CA ASP A 137 -9.73 -0.65 -3.08
C ASP A 137 -8.72 -0.17 -2.02
N ASN A 138 -8.95 -0.55 -0.76
CA ASN A 138 -8.07 -0.19 0.34
C ASN A 138 -6.70 -0.90 0.25
N ILE A 139 -6.69 -2.19 -0.07
CA ILE A 139 -5.46 -2.97 -0.32
C ILE A 139 -4.68 -2.36 -1.49
N LEU A 140 -5.33 -2.08 -2.62
CA LEU A 140 -4.71 -1.47 -3.80
C LEU A 140 -4.13 -0.09 -3.49
N LEU A 141 -4.83 0.72 -2.70
CA LEU A 141 -4.29 1.99 -2.20
C LEU A 141 -2.99 1.78 -1.43
N GLY A 142 -2.98 0.85 -0.48
CA GLY A 142 -1.79 0.53 0.32
C GLY A 142 -0.62 0.03 -0.52
N MET A 143 -0.87 -0.89 -1.45
CA MET A 143 0.15 -1.41 -2.36
C MET A 143 0.74 -0.33 -3.28
N ARG A 144 -0.08 0.61 -3.76
CA ARG A 144 0.39 1.79 -4.52
C ARG A 144 1.29 2.69 -3.69
N MET A 145 0.93 2.94 -2.43
CA MET A 145 1.76 3.74 -1.51
C MET A 145 3.11 3.08 -1.25
N ILE A 146 3.15 1.77 -1.04
CA ILE A 146 4.37 0.98 -0.89
C ILE A 146 5.25 1.11 -2.14
N LYS A 147 4.66 0.93 -3.34
CA LYS A 147 5.36 1.08 -4.62
C LYS A 147 5.91 2.49 -4.82
N GLN A 148 5.13 3.53 -4.50
CA GLN A 148 5.54 4.93 -4.59
C GLN A 148 6.69 5.26 -3.63
N ALA A 149 6.75 4.60 -2.48
CA ALA A 149 7.84 4.72 -1.52
C ALA A 149 9.12 3.99 -1.98
N GLY A 150 9.09 3.30 -3.13
CA GLY A 150 10.25 2.63 -3.71
C GLY A 150 10.44 1.19 -3.26
N PHE A 151 9.39 0.53 -2.76
CA PHE A 151 9.41 -0.86 -2.33
C PHE A 151 8.60 -1.77 -3.26
N THR A 152 8.83 -3.07 -3.18
CA THR A 152 8.03 -4.09 -3.87
C THR A 152 6.82 -4.44 -3.01
N PRO A 153 5.58 -4.06 -3.42
CA PRO A 153 4.40 -4.36 -2.64
C PRO A 153 4.01 -5.83 -2.76
N MET A 154 3.61 -6.42 -1.64
CA MET A 154 2.97 -7.74 -1.60
C MET A 154 1.73 -7.73 -0.70
N LEU A 155 0.82 -8.65 -0.97
CA LEU A 155 -0.35 -8.94 -0.15
C LEU A 155 -0.18 -10.32 0.46
N TYR A 156 -0.07 -10.39 1.79
CA TYR A 156 -0.10 -11.65 2.53
C TYR A 156 -1.48 -11.92 3.11
N SER A 157 -1.87 -13.16 3.02
CA SER A 157 -3.02 -13.75 3.73
C SER A 157 -3.06 -15.27 3.49
N TYR A 158 -4.13 -15.93 3.97
CA TYR A 158 -4.43 -17.30 3.61
C TYR A 158 -5.58 -17.39 2.60
N ARG A 159 -5.54 -18.43 1.75
CA ARG A 159 -6.45 -18.55 0.59
C ARG A 159 -7.94 -18.39 0.93
N PRO A 160 -8.53 -19.02 1.97
CA PRO A 160 -9.94 -18.83 2.30
C PRO A 160 -10.31 -17.37 2.61
N TYR A 161 -9.44 -16.64 3.32
CA TYR A 161 -9.68 -15.25 3.67
C TYR A 161 -9.61 -14.33 2.45
N LEU A 162 -8.62 -14.53 1.58
CA LEU A 162 -8.52 -13.79 0.33
C LEU A 162 -9.77 -13.95 -0.53
N LEU A 163 -10.23 -15.21 -0.73
CA LEU A 163 -11.40 -15.48 -1.56
C LEU A 163 -12.71 -14.94 -0.96
N ALA A 164 -12.79 -14.82 0.36
CA ALA A 164 -13.98 -14.29 1.05
C ALA A 164 -14.05 -12.76 1.06
N HIS A 165 -12.89 -12.08 1.02
CA HIS A 165 -12.85 -10.65 1.35
C HIS A 165 -12.16 -9.77 0.31
N VAL A 166 -11.53 -10.34 -0.73
CA VAL A 166 -10.71 -9.59 -1.69
C VAL A 166 -11.00 -10.03 -3.13
N ASP A 167 -11.18 -9.08 -4.04
CA ASP A 167 -11.08 -9.35 -5.47
C ASP A 167 -9.61 -9.51 -5.87
N VAL A 168 -9.12 -10.75 -5.73
CA VAL A 168 -7.72 -11.11 -6.04
C VAL A 168 -7.37 -10.84 -7.49
N ASN A 169 -8.32 -10.94 -8.42
CA ASN A 169 -8.06 -10.67 -9.83
C ASN A 169 -7.71 -9.20 -10.06
N ARG A 170 -8.43 -8.27 -9.42
CA ARG A 170 -8.09 -6.85 -9.48
C ARG A 170 -6.70 -6.55 -8.89
N VAL A 171 -6.34 -7.20 -7.79
CA VAL A 171 -5.00 -7.07 -7.21
C VAL A 171 -3.94 -7.53 -8.20
N LEU A 172 -4.12 -8.70 -8.83
CA LEU A 172 -3.16 -9.28 -9.76
C LEU A 172 -3.10 -8.58 -11.12
N GLN A 173 -4.15 -7.90 -11.55
CA GLN A 173 -4.14 -7.05 -12.74
C GLN A 173 -3.18 -5.87 -12.58
N GLU A 174 -3.11 -5.27 -11.40
CA GLU A 174 -2.23 -4.14 -11.14
C GLU A 174 -0.84 -4.57 -10.62
N PHE A 175 -0.79 -5.61 -9.81
CA PHE A 175 0.41 -6.15 -9.18
C PHE A 175 0.54 -7.65 -9.46
N PRO A 176 0.98 -8.05 -10.66
CA PRO A 176 1.18 -9.47 -10.97
C PRO A 176 2.26 -10.08 -10.06
N ASN A 177 2.08 -11.37 -9.69
CA ASN A 177 3.00 -12.10 -8.81
C ASN A 177 3.29 -11.40 -7.47
N SER A 178 2.27 -10.82 -6.86
CA SER A 178 2.38 -10.07 -5.61
C SER A 178 1.75 -10.75 -4.40
N LEU A 179 1.31 -11.99 -4.54
CA LEU A 179 0.73 -12.72 -3.41
C LEU A 179 1.79 -13.48 -2.63
N TRP A 180 1.70 -13.35 -1.31
CA TRP A 180 2.34 -14.21 -0.33
C TRP A 180 1.22 -14.95 0.42
N VAL A 181 1.14 -16.27 0.24
CA VAL A 181 -0.04 -17.01 0.69
C VAL A 181 0.36 -18.10 1.67
N ALA A 182 -0.33 -18.13 2.82
CA ALA A 182 -0.22 -19.22 3.78
C ALA A 182 -1.05 -20.43 3.34
N GLY A 183 -0.44 -21.60 3.47
CA GLY A 183 -1.08 -22.88 3.24
C GLY A 183 -0.22 -23.98 3.86
N TYR A 184 -0.53 -24.33 5.11
CA TYR A 184 0.32 -25.19 5.91
C TYR A 184 0.19 -26.65 5.52
N GLN A 185 1.33 -27.29 5.47
CA GLN A 185 1.44 -28.74 5.34
C GLN A 185 1.23 -29.43 6.70
N SER A 186 0.83 -30.69 6.69
CA SER A 186 0.79 -31.47 7.90
C SER A 186 2.20 -31.92 8.30
N GLY A 187 2.46 -32.00 9.62
CA GLY A 187 3.72 -32.45 10.20
C GLY A 187 4.80 -31.38 10.29
N LEU A 188 5.93 -31.75 10.87
CA LEU A 188 7.02 -30.84 11.23
C LEU A 188 8.21 -30.92 10.24
N SER A 189 7.95 -31.06 8.93
CA SER A 189 9.02 -31.03 7.94
C SER A 189 9.52 -29.59 7.75
N VAL A 190 10.84 -29.41 7.73
CA VAL A 190 11.48 -28.12 7.38
C VAL A 190 11.47 -27.84 5.87
N TRP A 191 11.03 -28.81 5.06
CA TRP A 191 10.96 -28.66 3.59
C TRP A 191 9.52 -28.61 3.12
N PRO A 192 9.18 -27.78 2.11
CA PRO A 192 7.83 -27.66 1.60
C PRO A 192 7.37 -28.95 0.90
N ASN A 193 6.17 -29.39 1.24
CA ASN A 193 5.46 -30.45 0.52
C ASN A 193 4.45 -29.81 -0.43
N TYR A 194 4.77 -29.77 -1.71
CA TYR A 194 3.97 -29.08 -2.74
C TYR A 194 2.56 -29.66 -2.94
N HIS A 195 2.24 -30.80 -2.34
CA HIS A 195 0.86 -31.31 -2.29
C HIS A 195 -0.09 -30.33 -1.57
N TYR A 196 0.44 -29.55 -0.63
CA TYR A 196 -0.30 -28.55 0.15
C TYR A 196 -0.22 -27.13 -0.42
N PHE A 197 0.39 -26.96 -1.58
CA PHE A 197 0.48 -25.65 -2.21
C PHE A 197 -0.90 -25.05 -2.42
N PRO A 198 -1.15 -23.79 -1.96
CA PRO A 198 -2.46 -23.12 -2.10
C PRO A 198 -2.69 -22.69 -3.55
N SER A 199 -3.04 -23.61 -4.42
CA SER A 199 -3.18 -23.40 -5.87
C SER A 199 -3.98 -22.13 -6.22
N MET A 200 -3.28 -21.01 -6.35
CA MET A 200 -3.77 -19.68 -6.74
C MET A 200 -2.81 -19.06 -7.74
N ASN A 201 -3.35 -18.26 -8.67
CA ASN A 201 -2.52 -17.45 -9.57
C ASN A 201 -1.80 -16.35 -8.76
N GLY A 202 -0.62 -15.94 -9.24
CA GLY A 202 0.10 -14.80 -8.69
C GLY A 202 0.79 -15.01 -7.36
N VAL A 203 0.85 -16.26 -6.85
CA VAL A 203 1.61 -16.59 -5.63
C VAL A 203 3.10 -16.56 -5.94
N ALA A 204 3.80 -15.59 -5.38
CA ALA A 204 5.25 -15.46 -5.49
C ALA A 204 5.98 -16.00 -4.27
N LEU A 205 5.37 -15.91 -3.09
CA LEU A 205 5.85 -16.50 -1.84
C LEU A 205 4.79 -17.43 -1.26
N TRP A 206 5.22 -18.59 -0.76
CA TRP A 206 4.36 -19.52 -0.06
C TRP A 206 4.88 -19.76 1.36
N GLN A 207 4.06 -19.39 2.36
CA GLN A 207 4.29 -19.77 3.75
C GLN A 207 3.71 -21.18 3.94
N TYR A 208 4.59 -22.17 4.00
CA TYR A 208 4.21 -23.57 3.90
C TYR A 208 4.09 -24.29 5.23
N SER A 209 4.55 -23.68 6.32
CA SER A 209 4.52 -24.27 7.66
C SER A 209 4.66 -23.19 8.72
N ASP A 210 4.03 -23.40 9.87
CA ASP A 210 4.30 -22.69 11.13
C ASP A 210 5.27 -23.46 12.03
N TYR A 211 5.76 -24.60 11.55
CA TYR A 211 6.61 -25.53 12.26
C TYR A 211 6.12 -25.83 13.69
N GLY A 212 4.82 -26.14 13.81
CA GLY A 212 4.16 -26.41 15.10
C GLY A 212 4.03 -25.17 15.99
N GLY A 213 3.87 -24.00 15.40
CA GLY A 213 3.73 -22.71 16.08
C GLY A 213 5.05 -22.11 16.57
N GLN A 214 6.20 -22.65 16.11
CA GLN A 214 7.51 -22.15 16.52
C GLN A 214 8.11 -21.16 15.54
N GLN A 215 7.94 -21.41 14.23
CA GLN A 215 8.55 -20.61 13.19
C GLN A 215 7.80 -20.72 11.87
N ASP A 216 7.38 -19.60 11.35
CA ASP A 216 6.78 -19.51 10.02
C ASP A 216 7.84 -19.65 8.94
N MET A 217 7.63 -20.60 8.02
CA MET A 217 8.60 -21.02 7.03
C MET A 217 8.08 -20.76 5.63
N ASN A 218 8.94 -20.18 4.80
CA ASN A 218 8.58 -19.67 3.49
C ASN A 218 9.49 -20.21 2.39
N VAL A 219 8.91 -20.31 1.17
CA VAL A 219 9.65 -20.60 -0.05
C VAL A 219 9.33 -19.53 -1.10
N ASP A 220 10.38 -18.98 -1.70
CA ASP A 220 10.28 -18.07 -2.84
C ASP A 220 10.10 -18.89 -4.12
N LEU A 221 9.01 -18.63 -4.83
CA LEU A 221 8.63 -19.35 -6.05
C LEU A 221 9.09 -18.65 -7.32
N THR A 222 9.42 -17.36 -7.25
CA THR A 222 9.65 -16.48 -8.41
C THR A 222 11.00 -15.78 -8.41
N GLY A 223 11.73 -15.80 -7.28
CA GLY A 223 12.94 -15.02 -7.07
C GLY A 223 12.66 -13.60 -6.56
N ILE A 224 11.44 -13.31 -6.10
CA ILE A 224 11.02 -11.98 -5.64
C ILE A 224 11.81 -11.51 -4.41
N THR A 225 12.34 -12.43 -3.59
CA THR A 225 13.18 -12.10 -2.42
C THR A 225 14.58 -11.59 -2.82
N ASN A 226 14.92 -11.58 -4.10
CA ASN A 226 16.12 -10.90 -4.60
C ASN A 226 15.89 -9.40 -4.81
N ASN A 227 14.65 -8.92 -4.80
CA ASN A 227 14.33 -7.51 -4.98
C ASN A 227 14.97 -6.68 -3.86
N GLY A 228 15.69 -5.63 -4.25
CA GLY A 228 16.48 -4.80 -3.35
C GLY A 228 17.91 -5.29 -3.12
N TYR A 229 18.26 -6.52 -3.54
CA TYR A 229 19.55 -7.17 -3.29
C TYR A 229 20.33 -7.57 -4.56
N THR A 230 19.67 -7.60 -5.71
CA THR A 230 20.37 -7.78 -6.99
C THR A 230 21.09 -6.49 -7.37
N GLN A 231 22.35 -6.62 -7.82
CA GLN A 231 23.24 -5.51 -8.18
C GLN A 231 22.87 -4.80 -9.50
N ASN A 232 21.64 -4.48 -9.72
CA ASN A 232 21.33 -3.30 -10.51
C ASN A 232 21.21 -2.18 -9.48
N LYS A 233 22.25 -1.33 -9.39
CA LYS A 233 22.16 -0.04 -8.74
C LYS A 233 21.02 0.77 -9.40
N GLN A 234 19.79 0.43 -9.12
CA GLN A 234 18.75 1.41 -9.17
C GLN A 234 19.15 2.42 -8.07
N THR A 235 19.77 3.50 -8.52
CA THR A 235 19.79 4.72 -7.70
C THR A 235 18.42 4.84 -7.10
N ALA A 236 18.39 4.92 -5.77
CA ALA A 236 17.15 5.21 -5.04
C ALA A 236 16.33 6.16 -5.92
N PRO A 237 15.04 5.90 -6.17
CA PRO A 237 14.19 6.88 -6.84
C PRO A 237 14.56 8.18 -6.12
N LYS A 238 15.07 9.16 -6.87
CA LYS A 238 15.37 10.49 -6.29
C LYS A 238 14.16 10.75 -5.41
N PRO A 239 14.27 10.85 -4.09
CA PRO A 239 13.11 10.95 -3.21
C PRO A 239 12.23 11.95 -3.91
N ALA A 240 10.99 11.58 -4.25
CA ALA A 240 10.01 12.52 -4.79
C ALA A 240 10.21 13.69 -3.86
N GLN A 241 10.80 14.76 -4.35
CA GLN A 241 11.56 15.77 -3.61
C GLN A 241 10.88 15.86 -2.26
N SER A 242 11.56 15.44 -1.20
CA SER A 242 11.02 15.58 0.13
C SER A 242 10.40 16.95 0.09
N VAL A 243 9.09 17.02 0.22
CA VAL A 243 8.43 18.29 0.41
C VAL A 243 9.29 18.84 1.53
N LYS A 244 10.18 19.79 1.19
CA LYS A 244 11.15 20.35 2.12
C LYS A 244 10.31 20.65 3.33
N GLN A 245 10.65 20.04 4.47
CA GLN A 245 10.10 20.51 5.73
C GLN A 245 10.17 22.03 5.63
N PRO A 246 9.04 22.75 5.78
CA PRO A 246 9.07 24.18 5.67
C PRO A 246 10.19 24.66 6.61
N ASN A 247 11.22 25.27 6.04
CA ASN A 247 12.23 25.96 6.81
C ASN A 247 11.46 26.90 7.75
N PRO A 248 11.64 26.83 9.07
CA PRO A 248 10.88 27.67 10.00
C PRO A 248 11.03 29.17 9.72
N ASN A 249 11.91 29.55 8.77
CA ASN A 249 12.12 30.94 8.29
C ASN A 249 11.54 31.21 6.90
N GLN A 250 10.83 30.27 6.25
CA GLN A 250 10.07 30.64 5.05
C GLN A 250 8.75 31.27 5.52
N LYS A 251 8.62 32.59 5.28
CA LYS A 251 7.32 33.29 5.27
C LYS A 251 6.32 32.42 4.53
N ALA A 252 5.17 32.16 5.17
CA ALA A 252 4.04 31.48 4.57
C ALA A 252 3.88 32.00 3.13
N GLU A 253 3.96 31.10 2.14
CA GLU A 253 3.59 31.44 0.77
C GLU A 253 2.18 32.03 0.85
N VAL A 254 2.06 33.28 0.45
CA VAL A 254 0.77 33.94 0.32
C VAL A 254 0.03 33.17 -0.74
N ILE A 255 -0.88 32.29 -0.30
CA ILE A 255 -1.82 31.61 -1.21
C ILE A 255 -2.61 32.74 -1.85
N THR A 256 -2.33 33.03 -3.11
CA THR A 256 -3.06 34.05 -3.86
C THR A 256 -4.53 33.64 -3.89
N ARG A 257 -5.41 34.54 -3.46
CA ARG A 257 -6.87 34.38 -3.60
C ARG A 257 -7.13 33.95 -5.05
N ASN A 258 -7.76 32.73 -5.23
CA ASN A 258 -8.14 32.06 -6.48
C ASN A 258 -7.23 30.90 -6.94
N SER A 259 -6.31 30.36 -6.14
CA SER A 259 -5.63 29.13 -6.54
C SER A 259 -6.57 27.93 -6.44
N VAL A 260 -6.56 27.11 -7.48
CA VAL A 260 -7.28 25.83 -7.54
C VAL A 260 -6.25 24.73 -7.74
N TRP A 261 -6.33 23.66 -6.96
CA TRP A 261 -5.42 22.50 -7.09
C TRP A 261 -6.17 21.19 -6.92
N LYS A 262 -5.57 20.10 -7.30
CA LYS A 262 -6.03 18.74 -6.95
C LYS A 262 -5.15 18.19 -5.85
N ASP A 263 -5.77 17.56 -4.87
CA ASP A 263 -5.05 16.78 -3.86
C ASP A 263 -4.65 15.40 -4.40
N ASN A 264 -3.99 14.61 -3.55
CA ASN A 264 -3.52 13.27 -3.92
C ASN A 264 -4.65 12.26 -4.21
N MET A 265 -5.88 12.60 -3.83
CA MET A 265 -7.08 11.81 -4.09
C MET A 265 -7.82 12.25 -5.36
N GLY A 266 -7.32 13.32 -6.01
CA GLY A 266 -7.92 13.91 -7.19
C GLY A 266 -9.05 14.89 -6.89
N ASP A 267 -9.33 15.17 -5.62
CA ASP A 267 -10.34 16.15 -5.21
C ASP A 267 -9.88 17.57 -5.52
N VAL A 268 -10.77 18.38 -6.08
CA VAL A 268 -10.47 19.76 -6.49
C VAL A 268 -10.71 20.69 -5.30
N TRP A 269 -9.64 21.39 -4.89
CA TRP A 269 -9.65 22.36 -3.82
C TRP A 269 -9.56 23.79 -4.36
N HIS A 270 -10.29 24.69 -3.73
CA HIS A 270 -10.32 26.12 -4.02
C HIS A 270 -9.79 26.89 -2.81
N ALA A 271 -8.77 27.72 -3.01
CA ALA A 271 -8.25 28.58 -1.96
C ALA A 271 -9.28 29.66 -1.63
N GLU A 272 -9.72 29.68 -0.39
CA GLU A 272 -10.63 30.67 0.16
C GLU A 272 -10.48 30.69 1.67
N SER A 273 -10.14 31.83 2.23
CA SER A 273 -9.98 31.98 3.67
C SER A 273 -11.22 32.63 4.28
N GLY A 274 -11.69 32.09 5.37
CA GLY A 274 -12.85 32.61 6.09
C GLY A 274 -13.06 31.95 7.43
N THR A 275 -14.21 32.25 8.02
CA THR A 275 -14.68 31.57 9.23
C THR A 275 -16.05 30.93 8.98
N PHE A 276 -16.22 29.74 9.51
CA PHE A 276 -17.47 28.99 9.51
C PHE A 276 -17.93 28.81 10.96
N THR A 277 -19.17 29.17 11.27
CA THR A 277 -19.77 28.93 12.59
C THR A 277 -20.84 27.86 12.43
N SER A 278 -20.63 26.71 13.08
CA SER A 278 -21.59 25.60 12.99
C SER A 278 -22.91 25.93 13.68
N ASN A 279 -24.03 25.44 13.12
CA ASN A 279 -25.37 25.52 13.74
C ASN A 279 -25.88 24.15 14.24
N THR A 280 -25.10 23.10 14.02
CA THR A 280 -25.38 21.72 14.44
C THR A 280 -24.11 21.01 14.92
N TRP A 281 -24.25 19.77 15.41
CA TRP A 281 -23.10 18.95 15.74
C TRP A 281 -22.46 18.36 14.49
N LEU A 282 -21.15 18.57 14.32
CA LEU A 282 -20.36 18.13 13.17
C LEU A 282 -19.11 17.39 13.63
N HIS A 283 -18.58 16.55 12.75
CA HIS A 283 -17.27 15.93 12.94
C HIS A 283 -16.19 16.78 12.28
N LEU A 284 -15.23 17.22 13.03
CA LEU A 284 -13.93 17.67 12.52
C LEU A 284 -13.06 16.43 12.33
N ARG A 285 -12.52 16.22 11.15
CA ARG A 285 -11.86 14.98 10.73
C ARG A 285 -10.44 15.23 10.25
N TRP A 286 -9.63 14.17 10.23
CA TRP A 286 -8.28 14.21 9.66
C TRP A 286 -8.25 14.16 8.11
N GLY A 287 -9.34 13.83 7.46
CA GLY A 287 -9.50 13.82 6.00
C GLY A 287 -10.87 14.33 5.57
N ALA A 288 -10.94 14.89 4.38
CA ALA A 288 -12.17 15.42 3.79
C ALA A 288 -13.06 14.29 3.22
N LYS A 289 -13.34 13.30 4.03
CA LYS A 289 -14.20 12.15 3.67
C LYS A 289 -15.15 11.84 4.82
N PRO A 290 -16.38 11.38 4.54
CA PRO A 290 -17.37 11.12 5.60
C PRO A 290 -16.94 10.01 6.56
N TYR A 291 -16.06 9.12 6.12
CA TYR A 291 -15.52 7.99 6.88
C TYR A 291 -14.14 8.26 7.50
N SER A 292 -13.52 9.44 7.28
CA SER A 292 -12.23 9.78 7.91
C SER A 292 -12.38 9.88 9.42
N SER A 293 -11.30 9.54 10.14
CA SER A 293 -11.29 9.55 11.61
C SER A 293 -11.57 10.95 12.16
N THR A 294 -12.31 10.97 13.25
CA THR A 294 -12.71 12.20 13.93
C THR A 294 -11.56 12.74 14.80
N ILE A 295 -11.22 14.02 14.61
CA ILE A 295 -10.35 14.78 15.51
C ILE A 295 -11.14 15.20 16.75
N ALA A 296 -12.32 15.78 16.52
CA ALA A 296 -13.21 16.32 17.55
C ALA A 296 -14.66 16.39 17.05
N TYR A 297 -15.59 16.44 18.00
CA TYR A 297 -16.97 16.84 17.75
C TYR A 297 -17.09 18.35 17.94
N VAL A 298 -17.68 19.02 16.98
CA VAL A 298 -17.86 20.47 16.93
C VAL A 298 -19.32 20.78 17.11
N GLY A 299 -19.67 21.42 18.22
CA GLY A 299 -21.05 21.76 18.55
C GLY A 299 -21.54 23.08 17.92
N PRO A 300 -22.83 23.36 18.01
CA PRO A 300 -23.40 24.64 17.57
C PRO A 300 -22.69 25.83 18.21
N GLY A 301 -22.44 26.89 17.40
CA GLY A 301 -21.73 28.10 17.83
C GLY A 301 -20.19 27.99 17.76
N THR A 302 -19.64 26.82 17.45
CA THR A 302 -18.18 26.67 17.30
C THR A 302 -17.70 27.35 16.01
N VAL A 303 -16.66 28.17 16.13
CA VAL A 303 -16.05 28.90 15.01
C VAL A 303 -14.83 28.15 14.49
N ILE A 304 -14.84 27.83 13.22
CA ILE A 304 -13.74 27.17 12.48
C ILE A 304 -13.16 28.18 11.48
N LYS A 305 -11.86 28.43 11.58
CA LYS A 305 -11.12 29.17 10.55
C LYS A 305 -10.71 28.20 9.45
N TYR A 306 -10.91 28.55 8.19
CA TYR A 306 -10.53 27.70 7.06
C TYR A 306 -9.72 28.49 6.02
N ASP A 307 -8.96 27.78 5.19
CA ASP A 307 -8.11 28.32 4.13
C ASP A 307 -8.43 27.77 2.73
N ALA A 308 -9.31 26.79 2.66
CA ALA A 308 -9.75 26.19 1.39
C ALA A 308 -11.07 25.43 1.55
N TRP A 309 -11.75 25.21 0.42
CA TRP A 309 -12.91 24.34 0.34
C TRP A 309 -12.86 23.39 -0.87
N SER A 310 -13.56 22.28 -0.78
CA SER A 310 -13.74 21.30 -1.85
C SER A 310 -15.14 20.71 -1.86
N ARG A 311 -15.65 20.35 -3.05
CA ARG A 311 -16.97 19.70 -3.20
C ARG A 311 -16.78 18.32 -3.79
N HIS A 312 -16.98 17.30 -2.96
CA HIS A 312 -16.90 15.89 -3.35
C HIS A 312 -17.64 14.99 -2.34
N ASP A 313 -17.86 13.73 -2.67
CA ASP A 313 -18.50 12.70 -1.83
C ASP A 313 -19.82 13.15 -1.17
N GLY A 314 -20.60 13.96 -1.88
CA GLY A 314 -21.90 14.43 -1.42
C GLY A 314 -21.87 15.59 -0.43
N PHE A 315 -20.70 16.16 -0.12
CA PHE A 315 -20.51 17.28 0.80
C PHE A 315 -19.66 18.41 0.22
N VAL A 316 -19.76 19.59 0.84
CA VAL A 316 -18.76 20.64 0.74
C VAL A 316 -17.93 20.60 2.01
N TYR A 317 -16.63 20.39 1.86
CA TYR A 317 -15.66 20.37 2.95
C TYR A 317 -14.89 21.68 3.04
N LEU A 318 -14.61 22.10 4.27
CA LEU A 318 -13.66 23.17 4.59
C LEU A 318 -12.38 22.56 5.13
N ARG A 319 -11.24 23.14 4.77
CA ARG A 319 -9.92 22.76 5.28
C ARG A 319 -9.49 23.73 6.37
N GLN A 320 -9.28 23.22 7.59
CA GLN A 320 -8.80 23.96 8.74
C GLN A 320 -7.29 23.78 8.88
N PRO A 321 -6.46 24.82 8.77
CA PRO A 321 -5.04 24.75 9.13
C PRO A 321 -4.85 24.41 10.62
N ARG A 322 -3.91 23.54 10.92
CA ARG A 322 -3.52 23.12 12.28
C ARG A 322 -2.01 23.28 12.46
N GLU A 323 -1.55 23.09 13.68
CA GLU A 323 -0.12 23.10 14.00
C GLU A 323 0.67 22.05 13.21
N HIS A 324 1.96 22.28 13.03
CA HIS A 324 2.89 21.38 12.32
C HIS A 324 2.51 21.08 10.86
N GLY A 325 1.81 22.03 10.16
CA GLY A 325 1.43 21.87 8.77
C GLY A 325 0.33 20.85 8.52
N GLN A 326 -0.37 20.40 9.56
CA GLN A 326 -1.51 19.49 9.46
C GLN A 326 -2.80 20.25 9.13
N TYR A 327 -3.82 19.50 8.72
CA TYR A 327 -5.14 20.04 8.43
C TYR A 327 -6.24 19.21 9.10
N GLY A 328 -7.29 19.89 9.53
CA GLY A 328 -8.57 19.28 9.85
C GLY A 328 -9.58 19.58 8.75
N TYR A 329 -10.59 18.74 8.61
CA TYR A 329 -11.63 18.87 7.58
C TYR A 329 -13.01 18.74 8.21
N ILE A 330 -13.92 19.62 7.79
CA ILE A 330 -15.29 19.63 8.29
C ILE A 330 -16.27 19.76 7.12
N ALA A 331 -17.30 18.91 7.09
CA ALA A 331 -18.40 19.09 6.15
C ALA A 331 -19.25 20.27 6.60
N CYS A 332 -19.33 21.30 5.76
CA CYS A 332 -20.07 22.52 6.07
C CYS A 332 -21.42 22.62 5.34
N ARG A 333 -21.65 21.71 4.37
CA ARG A 333 -22.86 21.74 3.53
C ARG A 333 -23.11 20.36 2.89
N ASP A 334 -24.37 19.95 2.76
CA ASP A 334 -24.74 18.87 1.85
C ASP A 334 -24.65 19.36 0.39
N ALA A 335 -23.85 18.69 -0.43
CA ALA A 335 -23.60 19.13 -1.81
C ALA A 335 -24.75 18.84 -2.77
N ARG A 336 -25.71 17.96 -2.38
CA ARG A 336 -26.86 17.57 -3.19
C ARG A 336 -28.05 18.48 -2.93
N THR A 337 -28.34 18.77 -1.66
CA THR A 337 -29.51 19.61 -1.27
C THR A 337 -29.15 21.07 -1.17
N GLY A 338 -27.86 21.42 -0.98
CA GLY A 338 -27.38 22.76 -0.72
C GLY A 338 -27.59 23.22 0.73
N GLU A 339 -28.10 22.34 1.61
CA GLU A 339 -28.32 22.64 3.02
C GLU A 339 -26.98 22.96 3.72
N SER A 340 -26.92 24.14 4.36
CA SER A 340 -25.74 24.59 5.11
C SER A 340 -25.85 24.17 6.57
N TYR A 341 -24.74 23.67 7.11
CA TYR A 341 -24.61 23.26 8.50
C TYR A 341 -24.09 24.39 9.42
N GLY A 342 -24.08 25.64 8.90
CA GLY A 342 -23.62 26.80 9.62
C GLY A 342 -23.61 28.07 8.78
N THR A 343 -23.00 29.12 9.29
CA THR A 343 -22.89 30.43 8.65
C THR A 343 -21.44 30.78 8.38
N PHE A 344 -21.20 31.54 7.33
CA PHE A 344 -19.87 31.97 6.85
C PHE A 344 -19.65 33.47 7.09
N LYS A 345 -18.42 33.83 7.39
CA LYS A 345 -17.94 35.22 7.46
C LYS A 345 -16.58 35.35 6.80
#